data_257212bcf36ce8b62f00eff098d47708
#
_entry.id   257212bcf36ce8b62f00eff098d47708
#
_cell.length_a   1.000
_cell.length_b   1.000
_cell.length_c   1.000
_cell.angle_alpha   90.00
_cell.angle_beta   90.00
_cell.angle_gamma   90.00
#
_symmetry.space_group_name_H-M   'P 1'
#
loop_
_entity.id
_entity.type
_entity.pdbx_description
1 polymer ?
#
loop_
_entity_poly.entity_id
_entity_poly.type
_entity_poly.pdbx_seq_one_letter_code
_entity_poly.pdbx_strand_id
1 'polypeptide(L)'
;MSNEYQFETIQVHGGHTPDGDTHSRAVPIYQTTSYTFDSPEHAAALFGLQETGNIYTRIMNPTTAVLEERLTLLEGGIGAVATASGMAAITYSILNIAGSGDHIVAAATLYGGTHTLFSHTFKTFGIDVTFVDPNEPENFEKAIKENTKAVFIETIGNPDINIVDIEKVADIAHASDIPLIIDNTFATAYLNRPFDFGADIVVYSATKFIGGHGIAIGGAVIDSGKFNWANGKFPKLVVPDDSYNGLSYTNDVGAAAYITKLRVSLLRDTGAALSPFNAFLLILGLETLSLRLTQHVKNAKQVANFLNDHPKVAWVNYPALKDNKYYDLAQKYLPKGPGSIFTFGVKGGYEAGKKVIESVELFSHLANVGDAKSLIIHPASTTHQQLNEEQQLTAGVKPESIRLSIGIENADDIIQDLTKALEQI
;
A
#
# COMPACT_ATOMS: atom_id res chain seq x y z
N MET A 1 5.07 -22.55 -7.08
CA MET A 1 4.63 -23.01 -5.75
C MET A 1 3.12 -22.97 -5.73
N SER A 2 2.44 -23.97 -5.18
CA SER A 2 0.97 -23.96 -5.11
C SER A 2 0.49 -23.07 -3.95
N ASN A 3 -0.73 -22.52 -4.08
CA ASN A 3 -1.43 -21.77 -3.00
C ASN A 3 -1.80 -22.64 -1.77
N GLU A 4 -1.27 -23.86 -1.68
CA GLU A 4 -1.51 -24.80 -0.58
C GLU A 4 -0.63 -24.53 0.65
N TYR A 5 0.44 -23.75 0.50
CA TYR A 5 1.33 -23.41 1.61
C TYR A 5 0.81 -22.22 2.42
N GLN A 6 1.15 -22.20 3.71
CA GLN A 6 0.84 -21.10 4.60
C GLN A 6 1.70 -19.85 4.30
N PHE A 7 1.25 -18.71 4.79
CA PHE A 7 1.87 -17.40 4.55
C PHE A 7 3.38 -17.41 4.81
N GLU A 8 3.80 -17.96 5.95
CA GLU A 8 5.20 -18.00 6.39
C GLU A 8 6.11 -18.82 5.45
N THR A 9 5.55 -19.83 4.79
CA THR A 9 6.26 -20.61 3.77
C THR A 9 6.32 -19.84 2.45
N ILE A 10 5.21 -19.25 2.03
CA ILE A 10 5.13 -18.47 0.79
C ILE A 10 6.07 -17.27 0.85
N GLN A 11 6.13 -16.55 1.98
CA GLN A 11 6.96 -15.35 2.11
C GLN A 11 8.46 -15.61 1.90
N VAL A 12 8.96 -16.83 2.16
CA VAL A 12 10.39 -17.20 1.99
C VAL A 12 10.68 -17.98 0.71
N HIS A 13 9.67 -18.65 0.13
CA HIS A 13 9.86 -19.52 -1.04
C HIS A 13 9.11 -19.08 -2.29
N GLY A 14 8.03 -18.29 -2.13
CA GLY A 14 7.17 -17.90 -3.25
C GLY A 14 7.92 -17.16 -4.35
N GLY A 15 7.58 -17.45 -5.61
CA GLY A 15 8.14 -16.80 -6.79
C GLY A 15 9.59 -17.11 -7.10
N HIS A 16 10.25 -18.01 -6.37
CA HIS A 16 11.65 -18.35 -6.62
C HIS A 16 11.89 -19.86 -6.65
N THR A 17 12.63 -20.28 -7.66
CA THR A 17 13.27 -21.59 -7.72
C THR A 17 14.79 -21.39 -7.87
N PRO A 18 15.64 -22.29 -7.35
CA PRO A 18 17.09 -22.19 -7.57
C PRO A 18 17.41 -22.04 -9.06
N ASP A 19 18.34 -21.15 -9.37
CA ASP A 19 18.76 -20.86 -10.75
C ASP A 19 19.20 -22.13 -11.47
N GLY A 20 18.71 -22.35 -12.69
CA GLY A 20 18.89 -23.59 -13.43
C GLY A 20 20.33 -23.85 -13.86
N ASP A 21 21.10 -22.81 -14.12
CA ASP A 21 22.48 -22.92 -14.63
C ASP A 21 23.51 -22.95 -13.50
N THR A 22 23.34 -22.06 -12.50
CA THR A 22 24.32 -21.90 -11.40
C THR A 22 23.92 -22.65 -10.13
N HIS A 23 22.68 -23.12 -10.04
CA HIS A 23 22.07 -23.69 -8.84
C HIS A 23 22.11 -22.76 -7.62
N SER A 24 22.13 -21.44 -7.85
CA SER A 24 22.10 -20.45 -6.78
C SER A 24 20.85 -20.62 -5.94
N ARG A 25 21.03 -20.76 -4.62
CA ARG A 25 19.94 -20.88 -3.65
C ARG A 25 19.29 -19.52 -3.37
N ALA A 26 20.08 -18.47 -3.26
CA ALA A 26 19.57 -17.10 -3.09
C ALA A 26 19.07 -16.55 -4.43
N VAL A 27 18.13 -15.58 -4.37
CA VAL A 27 17.67 -14.88 -5.57
C VAL A 27 18.82 -14.09 -6.18
N PRO A 28 19.24 -14.38 -7.44
CA PRO A 28 20.29 -13.61 -8.09
C PRO A 28 19.83 -12.16 -8.40
N ILE A 29 20.78 -11.23 -8.40
CA ILE A 29 20.55 -9.85 -8.82
C ILE A 29 20.93 -9.70 -10.29
N TYR A 30 19.94 -9.64 -11.17
CA TYR A 30 20.15 -9.42 -12.60
C TYR A 30 20.24 -7.93 -12.91
N GLN A 31 21.42 -7.35 -12.62
CA GLN A 31 21.70 -5.93 -12.84
C GLN A 31 22.10 -5.68 -14.30
N THR A 32 21.11 -5.76 -15.18
CA THR A 32 21.27 -5.53 -16.64
C THR A 32 20.13 -4.69 -17.17
N THR A 33 20.35 -4.01 -18.30
CA THR A 33 19.31 -3.24 -19.01
C THR A 33 18.51 -4.10 -19.97
N SER A 34 19.15 -5.06 -20.66
CA SER A 34 18.60 -5.77 -21.80
C SER A 34 19.07 -7.22 -21.84
N TYR A 35 18.39 -8.02 -22.64
CA TYR A 35 18.61 -9.46 -22.80
C TYR A 35 18.78 -9.78 -24.27
N THR A 36 19.59 -10.80 -24.60
CA THR A 36 19.78 -11.29 -25.97
C THR A 36 18.60 -12.18 -26.39
N PHE A 37 18.33 -12.20 -27.68
CA PHE A 37 17.34 -13.07 -28.30
C PHE A 37 18.03 -14.18 -29.07
N ASP A 38 17.38 -15.35 -29.16
CA ASP A 38 17.91 -16.52 -29.91
C ASP A 38 17.77 -16.31 -31.42
N SER A 39 16.70 -15.60 -31.85
CA SER A 39 16.43 -15.28 -33.24
C SER A 39 15.53 -14.04 -33.40
N PRO A 40 15.41 -13.46 -34.59
CA PRO A 40 14.40 -12.42 -34.88
C PRO A 40 12.96 -12.87 -34.59
N GLU A 41 12.63 -14.13 -34.85
CA GLU A 41 11.30 -14.71 -34.62
C GLU A 41 11.02 -14.80 -33.10
N HIS A 42 11.99 -15.26 -32.31
CA HIS A 42 11.91 -15.26 -30.85
C HIS A 42 11.69 -13.83 -30.30
N ALA A 43 12.46 -12.85 -30.78
CA ALA A 43 12.25 -11.46 -30.42
C ALA A 43 10.81 -10.99 -30.73
N ALA A 44 10.31 -11.30 -31.94
CA ALA A 44 8.96 -10.92 -32.35
C ALA A 44 7.88 -11.57 -31.46
N ALA A 45 8.05 -12.84 -31.08
CA ALA A 45 7.11 -13.56 -30.23
C ALA A 45 7.07 -12.94 -28.81
N LEU A 46 8.21 -12.54 -28.24
CA LEU A 46 8.28 -11.86 -26.95
C LEU A 46 7.59 -10.48 -26.99
N PHE A 47 7.89 -9.66 -28.01
CA PHE A 47 7.25 -8.35 -28.19
C PHE A 47 5.74 -8.47 -28.46
N GLY A 48 5.32 -9.53 -29.09
CA GLY A 48 3.90 -9.84 -29.39
C GLY A 48 3.14 -10.50 -28.24
N LEU A 49 3.76 -10.72 -27.08
CA LEU A 49 3.21 -11.45 -25.93
C LEU A 49 2.76 -12.88 -26.27
N GLN A 50 3.32 -13.47 -27.32
CA GLN A 50 3.06 -14.86 -27.73
C GLN A 50 3.93 -15.86 -26.97
N GLU A 51 5.03 -15.38 -26.39
CA GLU A 51 5.98 -16.14 -25.59
C GLU A 51 6.36 -15.32 -24.32
N THR A 52 6.66 -16.02 -23.23
CA THR A 52 7.13 -15.41 -21.99
C THR A 52 8.66 -15.35 -21.95
N GLY A 53 9.23 -14.22 -21.56
CA GLY A 53 10.68 -14.06 -21.45
C GLY A 53 11.10 -12.66 -21.10
N ASN A 54 12.41 -12.41 -21.14
CA ASN A 54 12.98 -11.12 -20.76
C ASN A 54 13.38 -10.33 -22.01
N ILE A 55 12.99 -9.06 -22.07
CA ILE A 55 13.32 -8.13 -23.17
C ILE A 55 14.20 -7.00 -22.63
N TYR A 56 13.70 -6.26 -21.66
CA TYR A 56 14.30 -5.06 -21.12
C TYR A 56 13.87 -4.83 -19.69
N THR A 57 14.82 -4.53 -18.80
CA THR A 57 14.61 -4.46 -17.34
C THR A 57 13.52 -3.48 -16.91
N ARG A 58 13.26 -2.41 -17.66
CA ARG A 58 12.15 -1.48 -17.37
C ARG A 58 10.78 -2.18 -17.39
N ILE A 59 10.61 -3.22 -18.22
CA ILE A 59 9.34 -3.93 -18.38
C ILE A 59 9.31 -5.21 -17.56
N MET A 60 10.42 -5.95 -17.55
CA MET A 60 10.57 -7.25 -16.87
C MET A 60 12.04 -7.51 -16.52
N ASN A 61 12.25 -8.08 -15.34
CA ASN A 61 13.59 -8.45 -14.85
C ASN A 61 13.43 -9.65 -13.93
N PRO A 62 14.28 -10.71 -14.00
CA PRO A 62 14.11 -11.93 -13.21
C PRO A 62 14.13 -11.69 -11.70
N THR A 63 14.95 -10.75 -11.19
CA THR A 63 14.95 -10.41 -9.76
C THR A 63 13.65 -9.74 -9.35
N THR A 64 13.17 -8.76 -10.13
CA THR A 64 11.91 -8.06 -9.89
C THR A 64 10.71 -9.01 -9.99
N ALA A 65 10.75 -9.97 -10.93
CA ALA A 65 9.73 -10.98 -11.09
C ALA A 65 9.52 -11.84 -9.84
N VAL A 66 10.59 -12.17 -9.11
CA VAL A 66 10.47 -12.88 -7.83
C VAL A 66 9.67 -12.09 -6.80
N LEU A 67 9.92 -10.78 -6.70
CA LEU A 67 9.15 -9.89 -5.80
C LEU A 67 7.68 -9.85 -6.21
N GLU A 68 7.41 -9.66 -7.51
CA GLU A 68 6.06 -9.58 -8.07
C GLU A 68 5.27 -10.86 -7.83
N GLU A 69 5.85 -12.01 -8.16
CA GLU A 69 5.21 -13.32 -7.96
C GLU A 69 4.97 -13.60 -6.48
N ARG A 70 5.94 -13.28 -5.60
CA ARG A 70 5.79 -13.48 -4.15
C ARG A 70 4.67 -12.65 -3.58
N LEU A 71 4.55 -11.36 -3.96
CA LEU A 71 3.45 -10.50 -3.55
C LEU A 71 2.11 -11.00 -4.09
N THR A 72 2.08 -11.46 -5.34
CA THR A 72 0.90 -12.09 -5.95
C THR A 72 0.40 -13.29 -5.13
N LEU A 73 1.31 -14.20 -4.78
CA LEU A 73 0.97 -15.38 -3.99
C LEU A 73 0.51 -15.04 -2.56
N LEU A 74 1.15 -14.06 -1.90
CA LEU A 74 0.78 -13.65 -0.55
C LEU A 74 -0.58 -12.99 -0.48
N GLU A 75 -0.94 -12.17 -1.48
CA GLU A 75 -2.28 -11.56 -1.59
C GLU A 75 -3.33 -12.54 -2.15
N GLY A 76 -2.92 -13.58 -2.87
CA GLY A 76 -3.84 -14.47 -3.58
C GLY A 76 -4.38 -13.86 -4.87
N GLY A 77 -3.58 -13.02 -5.53
CA GLY A 77 -3.89 -12.40 -6.81
C GLY A 77 -3.53 -13.26 -8.01
N ILE A 78 -3.71 -12.69 -9.22
CA ILE A 78 -3.34 -13.32 -10.49
C ILE A 78 -2.00 -12.78 -11.04
N GLY A 79 -1.58 -11.60 -10.63
CA GLY A 79 -0.34 -10.99 -11.07
C GLY A 79 -0.04 -9.68 -10.34
N ALA A 80 1.22 -9.29 -10.37
CA ALA A 80 1.69 -8.02 -9.81
C ALA A 80 2.63 -7.29 -10.75
N VAL A 81 2.72 -5.97 -10.59
CA VAL A 81 3.71 -5.09 -11.22
C VAL A 81 4.40 -4.29 -10.14
N ALA A 82 5.71 -4.45 -10.00
CA ALA A 82 6.54 -3.64 -9.13
C ALA A 82 6.87 -2.29 -9.79
N THR A 83 6.86 -1.24 -8.98
CA THR A 83 7.10 0.15 -9.41
C THR A 83 8.17 0.81 -8.56
N ALA A 84 8.73 1.93 -9.05
CA ALA A 84 9.79 2.68 -8.38
C ALA A 84 9.37 3.26 -7.01
N SER A 85 8.08 3.38 -6.73
CA SER A 85 7.55 3.91 -5.46
C SER A 85 6.08 3.55 -5.27
N GLY A 86 5.57 3.65 -4.02
CA GLY A 86 4.14 3.53 -3.75
C GLY A 86 3.30 4.58 -4.49
N MET A 87 3.81 5.81 -4.63
CA MET A 87 3.10 6.85 -5.40
C MET A 87 2.98 6.49 -6.89
N ALA A 88 4.00 5.85 -7.48
CA ALA A 88 3.89 5.33 -8.85
C ALA A 88 2.85 4.19 -8.94
N ALA A 89 2.80 3.30 -7.94
CA ALA A 89 1.78 2.24 -7.87
C ALA A 89 0.36 2.82 -7.82
N ILE A 90 0.10 3.80 -6.94
CA ILE A 90 -1.19 4.49 -6.83
C ILE A 90 -1.54 5.21 -8.14
N THR A 91 -0.59 5.97 -8.70
CA THR A 91 -0.81 6.69 -9.96
C THR A 91 -1.18 5.73 -11.10
N TYR A 92 -0.43 4.65 -11.25
CA TYR A 92 -0.66 3.67 -12.31
C TYR A 92 -1.95 2.88 -12.10
N SER A 93 -2.32 2.56 -10.85
CA SER A 93 -3.56 1.84 -10.59
C SER A 93 -4.80 2.59 -11.09
N ILE A 94 -4.78 3.92 -11.02
CA ILE A 94 -5.87 4.76 -11.51
C ILE A 94 -5.72 5.06 -13.01
N LEU A 95 -4.56 5.52 -13.49
CA LEU A 95 -4.37 5.89 -14.90
C LEU A 95 -4.56 4.72 -15.86
N ASN A 96 -4.43 3.49 -15.37
CA ASN A 96 -4.69 2.28 -16.15
C ASN A 96 -6.13 2.17 -16.63
N ILE A 97 -7.08 2.73 -15.87
CA ILE A 97 -8.53 2.61 -16.10
C ILE A 97 -9.26 3.95 -16.24
N ALA A 98 -8.66 5.04 -15.78
CA ALA A 98 -9.24 6.38 -15.84
C ALA A 98 -8.39 7.33 -16.70
N GLY A 99 -9.00 8.38 -17.22
CA GLY A 99 -8.37 9.43 -18.01
C GLY A 99 -9.19 10.71 -18.00
N SER A 100 -8.90 11.63 -18.93
CA SER A 100 -9.61 12.91 -19.00
C SER A 100 -11.12 12.72 -19.18
N GLY A 101 -11.90 13.39 -18.33
CA GLY A 101 -13.35 13.29 -18.25
C GLY A 101 -13.87 12.20 -17.31
N ASP A 102 -13.00 11.37 -16.74
CA ASP A 102 -13.38 10.35 -15.78
C ASP A 102 -13.37 10.87 -14.33
N HIS A 103 -14.00 10.10 -13.45
CA HIS A 103 -14.16 10.42 -12.03
C HIS A 103 -13.76 9.21 -11.17
N ILE A 104 -13.25 9.47 -9.97
CA ILE A 104 -13.06 8.46 -8.91
C ILE A 104 -13.66 8.95 -7.59
N VAL A 105 -14.07 8.01 -6.73
CA VAL A 105 -14.48 8.29 -5.35
C VAL A 105 -13.36 7.79 -4.42
N ALA A 106 -12.95 8.61 -3.48
CA ALA A 106 -11.86 8.28 -2.56
C ALA A 106 -12.23 8.58 -1.11
N ALA A 107 -11.70 7.79 -0.17
CA ALA A 107 -11.79 8.14 1.25
C ALA A 107 -11.09 9.47 1.52
N ALA A 108 -11.61 10.27 2.46
CA ALA A 108 -10.97 11.53 2.85
C ALA A 108 -9.71 11.32 3.71
N THR A 109 -9.62 10.16 4.38
CA THR A 109 -8.54 9.81 5.34
C THR A 109 -7.41 9.04 4.65
N LEU A 110 -6.86 9.58 3.56
CA LEU A 110 -5.74 8.98 2.83
C LEU A 110 -4.40 9.58 3.26
N TYR A 111 -3.34 8.85 2.95
CA TYR A 111 -1.98 9.38 3.01
C TYR A 111 -1.89 10.74 2.30
N GLY A 112 -1.23 11.72 2.94
CA GLY A 112 -1.18 13.09 2.43
C GLY A 112 -0.68 13.21 0.99
N GLY A 113 0.29 12.39 0.57
CA GLY A 113 0.76 12.34 -0.81
C GLY A 113 -0.32 11.86 -1.79
N THR A 114 -1.11 10.86 -1.41
CA THR A 114 -2.25 10.36 -2.20
C THR A 114 -3.35 11.40 -2.29
N HIS A 115 -3.67 12.05 -1.16
CA HIS A 115 -4.65 13.13 -1.14
C HIS A 115 -4.24 14.28 -2.09
N THR A 116 -2.98 14.71 -2.05
CA THR A 116 -2.45 15.75 -2.95
C THR A 116 -2.46 15.31 -4.42
N LEU A 117 -2.05 14.08 -4.72
CA LEU A 117 -2.13 13.51 -6.06
C LEU A 117 -3.56 13.60 -6.62
N PHE A 118 -4.54 13.19 -5.83
CA PHE A 118 -5.94 13.12 -6.23
C PHE A 118 -6.59 14.51 -6.31
N SER A 119 -6.33 15.39 -5.33
CA SER A 119 -6.95 16.71 -5.28
C SER A 119 -6.36 17.73 -6.26
N HIS A 120 -5.09 17.58 -6.64
CA HIS A 120 -4.39 18.56 -7.47
C HIS A 120 -3.86 17.97 -8.79
N THR A 121 -3.01 16.93 -8.72
CA THR A 121 -2.33 16.41 -9.90
C THR A 121 -3.31 15.77 -10.88
N PHE A 122 -4.26 14.97 -10.41
CA PHE A 122 -5.24 14.33 -11.29
C PHE A 122 -6.16 15.30 -11.99
N LYS A 123 -6.43 16.46 -11.38
CA LYS A 123 -7.15 17.56 -12.08
C LYS A 123 -6.41 18.02 -13.32
N THR A 124 -5.08 18.06 -13.30
CA THR A 124 -4.29 18.42 -14.49
C THR A 124 -4.37 17.37 -15.60
N PHE A 125 -4.71 16.12 -15.24
CA PHE A 125 -4.96 15.03 -16.19
C PHE A 125 -6.45 14.95 -16.61
N GLY A 126 -7.29 15.86 -16.09
CA GLY A 126 -8.73 15.90 -16.37
C GLY A 126 -9.53 14.83 -15.62
N ILE A 127 -8.99 14.26 -14.56
CA ILE A 127 -9.67 13.28 -13.70
C ILE A 127 -10.21 14.00 -12.47
N ASP A 128 -11.53 13.92 -12.25
CA ASP A 128 -12.18 14.46 -11.06
C ASP A 128 -12.18 13.45 -9.92
N VAL A 129 -12.08 13.98 -8.68
CA VAL A 129 -12.11 13.15 -7.47
C VAL A 129 -13.09 13.71 -6.46
N THR A 130 -13.98 12.85 -5.94
CA THR A 130 -14.84 13.18 -4.79
C THR A 130 -14.30 12.44 -3.56
N PHE A 131 -13.92 13.22 -2.54
CA PHE A 131 -13.54 12.67 -1.24
C PHE A 131 -14.76 12.52 -0.34
N VAL A 132 -14.86 11.39 0.36
CA VAL A 132 -15.96 11.09 1.27
C VAL A 132 -15.46 10.66 2.64
N ASP A 133 -16.25 10.89 3.68
CA ASP A 133 -15.99 10.32 5.00
C ASP A 133 -16.18 8.79 4.93
N PRO A 134 -15.13 7.99 5.15
CA PRO A 134 -15.20 6.54 5.03
C PRO A 134 -15.86 5.84 6.23
N ASN A 135 -16.20 6.58 7.29
CA ASN A 135 -16.89 6.02 8.45
C ASN A 135 -18.32 5.60 8.12
N GLU A 136 -18.92 6.22 7.10
CA GLU A 136 -20.27 5.94 6.61
C GLU A 136 -20.17 5.40 5.17
N PRO A 137 -20.20 4.08 4.93
CA PRO A 137 -20.05 3.49 3.59
C PRO A 137 -21.02 4.04 2.55
N GLU A 138 -22.23 4.44 2.95
CA GLU A 138 -23.25 5.02 2.07
C GLU A 138 -22.81 6.36 1.43
N ASN A 139 -21.78 7.01 1.97
CA ASN A 139 -21.21 8.20 1.36
C ASN A 139 -20.49 7.88 0.03
N PHE A 140 -19.92 6.68 -0.10
CA PHE A 140 -19.34 6.24 -1.37
C PHE A 140 -20.43 6.10 -2.44
N GLU A 141 -21.56 5.45 -2.11
CA GLU A 141 -22.70 5.28 -3.01
C GLU A 141 -23.21 6.64 -3.54
N LYS A 142 -23.44 7.60 -2.62
CA LYS A 142 -23.93 8.95 -2.98
C LYS A 142 -22.97 9.74 -3.87
N ALA A 143 -21.67 9.44 -3.81
CA ALA A 143 -20.64 10.13 -4.56
C ALA A 143 -20.38 9.53 -5.95
N ILE A 144 -20.84 8.30 -6.21
CA ILE A 144 -20.65 7.63 -7.50
C ILE A 144 -21.48 8.36 -8.57
N LYS A 145 -20.86 8.59 -9.73
CA LYS A 145 -21.41 9.22 -10.94
C LYS A 145 -21.31 8.24 -12.11
N GLU A 146 -21.98 8.55 -13.22
CA GLU A 146 -21.94 7.74 -14.45
C GLU A 146 -20.50 7.50 -14.95
N ASN A 147 -19.65 8.53 -14.89
CA ASN A 147 -18.26 8.51 -15.31
C ASN A 147 -17.28 8.05 -14.20
N THR A 148 -17.76 7.55 -13.07
CA THR A 148 -16.89 7.01 -12.01
C THR A 148 -16.23 5.69 -12.49
N LYS A 149 -14.92 5.58 -12.28
CA LYS A 149 -14.10 4.43 -12.70
C LYS A 149 -13.58 3.57 -11.56
N ALA A 150 -13.50 4.08 -10.35
CA ALA A 150 -13.05 3.33 -9.18
C ALA A 150 -13.48 3.97 -7.87
N VAL A 151 -13.51 3.14 -6.81
CA VAL A 151 -13.43 3.59 -5.41
C VAL A 151 -12.03 3.31 -4.90
N PHE A 152 -11.45 4.24 -4.15
CA PHE A 152 -10.11 4.12 -3.56
C PHE A 152 -10.14 4.34 -2.05
N ILE A 153 -9.60 3.40 -1.28
CA ILE A 153 -9.49 3.47 0.18
C ILE A 153 -8.12 2.97 0.68
N GLU A 154 -7.82 3.20 1.94
CA GLU A 154 -6.72 2.53 2.67
C GLU A 154 -7.30 1.53 3.67
N THR A 155 -6.66 0.38 3.86
CA THR A 155 -7.05 -0.62 4.87
C THR A 155 -7.03 -0.03 6.28
N ILE A 156 -5.99 0.75 6.57
CA ILE A 156 -5.81 1.54 7.80
C ILE A 156 -5.45 2.95 7.36
N GLY A 157 -6.32 3.91 7.64
CA GLY A 157 -6.14 5.29 7.20
C GLY A 157 -4.96 6.00 7.87
N ASN A 158 -4.46 7.04 7.23
CA ASN A 158 -3.31 7.81 7.68
C ASN A 158 -3.57 9.33 7.52
N PRO A 159 -3.63 10.11 8.60
CA PRO A 159 -3.17 9.81 9.98
C PRO A 159 -4.27 9.36 10.96
N ASP A 160 -5.54 9.29 10.57
CA ASP A 160 -6.68 9.05 11.48
C ASP A 160 -6.72 7.61 12.05
N ILE A 161 -5.94 6.66 11.48
CA ILE A 161 -5.93 5.25 11.92
C ILE A 161 -7.34 4.64 11.93
N ASN A 162 -8.22 5.13 11.09
CA ASN A 162 -9.56 4.59 10.90
C ASN A 162 -9.51 3.24 10.15
N ILE A 163 -10.48 2.39 10.45
CA ILE A 163 -10.70 1.12 9.73
C ILE A 163 -11.98 1.24 8.92
N VAL A 164 -11.88 0.99 7.61
CA VAL A 164 -13.03 1.04 6.69
C VAL A 164 -13.72 -0.32 6.66
N ASP A 165 -15.06 -0.33 6.55
CA ASP A 165 -15.84 -1.57 6.30
C ASP A 165 -15.65 -1.99 4.83
N ILE A 166 -14.59 -2.77 4.57
CA ILE A 166 -14.12 -3.12 3.23
C ILE A 166 -15.22 -3.82 2.43
N GLU A 167 -15.90 -4.80 3.01
CA GLU A 167 -16.95 -5.56 2.32
C GLU A 167 -18.11 -4.68 1.86
N LYS A 168 -18.57 -3.78 2.72
CA LYS A 168 -19.66 -2.86 2.35
C LYS A 168 -19.23 -1.91 1.22
N VAL A 169 -18.01 -1.38 1.27
CA VAL A 169 -17.51 -0.50 0.22
C VAL A 169 -17.29 -1.27 -1.09
N ALA A 170 -16.85 -2.52 -1.03
CA ALA A 170 -16.74 -3.40 -2.19
C ALA A 170 -18.11 -3.67 -2.84
N ASP A 171 -19.12 -4.00 -2.02
CA ASP A 171 -20.49 -4.23 -2.51
C ASP A 171 -21.06 -2.98 -3.22
N ILE A 172 -20.83 -1.79 -2.66
CA ILE A 172 -21.25 -0.52 -3.28
C ILE A 172 -20.53 -0.29 -4.62
N ALA A 173 -19.22 -0.50 -4.66
CA ALA A 173 -18.44 -0.34 -5.89
C ALA A 173 -18.92 -1.32 -6.98
N HIS A 174 -19.10 -2.59 -6.62
CA HIS A 174 -19.53 -3.64 -7.53
C HIS A 174 -20.98 -3.45 -8.01
N ALA A 175 -21.88 -2.97 -7.15
CA ALA A 175 -23.24 -2.61 -7.56
C ALA A 175 -23.29 -1.51 -8.63
N SER A 176 -22.20 -0.76 -8.76
CA SER A 176 -22.02 0.29 -9.77
C SER A 176 -21.09 -0.13 -10.92
N ASP A 177 -20.73 -1.42 -11.04
CA ASP A 177 -19.82 -1.98 -12.04
C ASP A 177 -18.43 -1.30 -12.08
N ILE A 178 -17.90 -0.89 -10.91
CA ILE A 178 -16.57 -0.29 -10.75
C ILE A 178 -15.74 -1.05 -9.73
N PRO A 179 -14.39 -1.10 -9.88
CA PRO A 179 -13.52 -1.81 -8.95
C PRO A 179 -13.29 -1.04 -7.65
N LEU A 180 -13.02 -1.80 -6.58
CA LEU A 180 -12.46 -1.29 -5.35
C LEU A 180 -10.93 -1.46 -5.37
N ILE A 181 -10.20 -0.35 -5.24
CA ILE A 181 -8.74 -0.29 -5.13
C ILE A 181 -8.37 0.03 -3.69
N ILE A 182 -7.50 -0.77 -3.09
CA ILE A 182 -7.10 -0.60 -1.68
C ILE A 182 -5.59 -0.42 -1.56
N ASP A 183 -5.15 0.64 -0.89
CA ASP A 183 -3.79 0.75 -0.38
C ASP A 183 -3.67 -0.05 0.92
N ASN A 184 -2.96 -1.19 0.86
CA ASN A 184 -2.78 -2.11 1.96
C ASN A 184 -1.40 -1.95 2.65
N THR A 185 -0.76 -0.80 2.50
CA THR A 185 0.61 -0.55 2.97
C THR A 185 0.76 -0.75 4.48
N PHE A 186 -0.22 -0.36 5.30
CA PHE A 186 -0.10 -0.45 6.76
C PHE A 186 -0.40 -1.82 7.32
N ALA A 187 -1.31 -2.57 6.71
CA ALA A 187 -1.66 -3.92 7.14
C ALA A 187 -0.76 -4.98 6.51
N THR A 188 -0.37 -4.81 5.26
CA THR A 188 0.22 -5.84 4.39
C THR A 188 -0.65 -7.11 4.29
N ALA A 189 -0.34 -8.01 3.36
CA ALA A 189 -1.03 -9.29 3.22
C ALA A 189 -0.97 -10.17 4.49
N TYR A 190 -0.10 -9.86 5.43
CA TYR A 190 0.03 -10.61 6.67
C TYR A 190 -1.09 -10.32 7.68
N LEU A 191 -1.47 -9.05 7.85
CA LEU A 191 -2.53 -8.66 8.78
C LEU A 191 -3.91 -8.64 8.12
N ASN A 192 -3.99 -8.29 6.82
CA ASN A 192 -5.21 -8.26 6.03
C ASN A 192 -4.93 -8.64 4.57
N ARG A 193 -5.78 -9.46 4.00
CA ARG A 193 -5.81 -9.76 2.56
C ARG A 193 -7.08 -9.16 1.98
N PRO A 194 -7.03 -7.96 1.38
CA PRO A 194 -8.24 -7.27 0.93
C PRO A 194 -9.05 -8.03 -0.11
N PHE A 195 -8.43 -8.91 -0.91
CA PHE A 195 -9.11 -9.76 -1.88
C PHE A 195 -10.09 -10.76 -1.25
N ASP A 196 -9.88 -11.11 0.02
CA ASP A 196 -10.78 -11.98 0.77
C ASP A 196 -12.08 -11.24 1.16
N PHE A 197 -12.09 -9.89 1.06
CA PHE A 197 -13.17 -8.99 1.42
C PHE A 197 -13.72 -8.17 0.24
N GLY A 198 -13.45 -8.61 -1.00
CA GLY A 198 -14.05 -8.02 -2.20
C GLY A 198 -13.22 -6.91 -2.87
N ALA A 199 -12.00 -6.62 -2.46
CA ALA A 199 -11.13 -5.73 -3.21
C ALA A 199 -10.75 -6.35 -4.56
N ASP A 200 -10.54 -5.50 -5.57
CA ASP A 200 -10.16 -5.93 -6.91
C ASP A 200 -8.68 -5.69 -7.19
N ILE A 201 -8.17 -4.55 -6.71
CA ILE A 201 -6.77 -4.13 -6.88
C ILE A 201 -6.20 -3.74 -5.51
N VAL A 202 -5.01 -4.25 -5.22
CA VAL A 202 -4.23 -3.86 -4.04
C VAL A 202 -3.00 -3.09 -4.49
N VAL A 203 -2.71 -1.97 -3.81
CA VAL A 203 -1.48 -1.21 -4.00
C VAL A 203 -0.63 -1.19 -2.73
N TYR A 204 0.68 -1.10 -2.92
CA TYR A 204 1.65 -1.01 -1.83
C TYR A 204 2.68 0.08 -2.03
N SER A 205 2.98 0.79 -0.97
CA SER A 205 4.32 1.32 -0.77
C SER A 205 5.18 0.21 -0.14
N ALA A 206 5.90 -0.56 -0.97
CA ALA A 206 6.80 -1.62 -0.50
C ALA A 206 7.97 -1.07 0.34
N THR A 207 8.21 0.24 0.26
CA THR A 207 9.13 1.03 1.09
C THR A 207 8.93 0.82 2.59
N LYS A 208 7.67 0.55 3.02
CA LYS A 208 7.26 0.52 4.43
C LYS A 208 7.50 -0.87 5.03
N PHE A 209 6.50 -1.52 5.58
CA PHE A 209 6.64 -2.82 6.26
C PHE A 209 7.22 -3.94 5.38
N ILE A 210 6.99 -3.93 4.06
CA ILE A 210 7.56 -4.95 3.15
C ILE A 210 9.09 -4.86 3.20
N GLY A 211 9.67 -3.70 2.94
CA GLY A 211 11.10 -3.47 3.09
C GLY A 211 11.56 -3.50 4.54
N GLY A 212 10.85 -2.80 5.41
CA GLY A 212 10.94 -2.88 6.88
C GLY A 212 12.19 -2.30 7.53
N HIS A 213 13.12 -1.72 6.76
CA HIS A 213 14.41 -1.28 7.27
C HIS A 213 14.79 0.15 6.81
N GLY A 214 13.90 0.84 6.10
CA GLY A 214 14.14 2.20 5.62
C GLY A 214 15.23 2.34 4.55
N ILE A 215 15.57 1.27 3.82
CA ILE A 215 16.75 1.18 2.94
C ILE A 215 16.43 1.23 1.44
N ALA A 216 15.18 0.98 1.05
CA ALA A 216 14.80 0.93 -0.36
C ALA A 216 13.41 1.53 -0.57
N ILE A 217 13.26 2.31 -1.64
CA ILE A 217 11.96 2.79 -2.10
C ILE A 217 11.45 1.83 -3.17
N GLY A 218 10.16 1.47 -3.08
CA GLY A 218 9.48 0.66 -4.06
C GLY A 218 7.96 0.70 -3.87
N GLY A 219 7.23 0.25 -4.86
CA GLY A 219 5.79 0.07 -4.84
C GLY A 219 5.39 -1.19 -5.58
N ALA A 220 4.14 -1.58 -5.46
CA ALA A 220 3.55 -2.67 -6.24
C ALA A 220 2.06 -2.45 -6.44
N VAL A 221 1.56 -2.95 -7.57
CA VAL A 221 0.13 -3.10 -7.86
C VAL A 221 -0.14 -4.58 -8.05
N ILE A 222 -1.14 -5.12 -7.36
CA ILE A 222 -1.55 -6.52 -7.43
C ILE A 222 -2.99 -6.57 -7.92
N ASP A 223 -3.27 -7.44 -8.87
CA ASP A 223 -4.61 -7.67 -9.45
C ASP A 223 -5.19 -8.97 -8.92
N SER A 224 -6.43 -8.94 -8.44
CA SER A 224 -7.16 -10.13 -8.02
C SER A 224 -7.48 -11.07 -9.20
N GLY A 225 -7.61 -10.51 -10.40
CA GLY A 225 -8.10 -11.23 -11.60
C GLY A 225 -9.59 -11.54 -11.58
N LYS A 226 -10.35 -11.00 -10.62
CA LYS A 226 -11.77 -11.33 -10.40
C LYS A 226 -12.74 -10.32 -11.03
N PHE A 227 -12.29 -9.07 -11.23
CA PHE A 227 -13.14 -8.01 -11.72
C PHE A 227 -13.45 -8.19 -13.22
N ASN A 228 -14.72 -7.99 -13.60
CA ASN A 228 -15.12 -8.04 -15.00
C ASN A 228 -14.84 -6.72 -15.72
N TRP A 229 -13.68 -6.63 -16.35
CA TRP A 229 -13.27 -5.45 -17.12
C TRP A 229 -14.07 -5.25 -18.43
N ALA A 230 -14.83 -6.26 -18.90
CA ALA A 230 -15.64 -6.21 -20.11
C ALA A 230 -17.09 -5.75 -19.85
N ASN A 231 -17.37 -5.07 -18.73
CA ASN A 231 -18.70 -4.59 -18.32
C ASN A 231 -19.18 -3.31 -19.04
N GLY A 232 -18.45 -2.82 -20.03
CA GLY A 232 -18.78 -1.62 -20.82
C GLY A 232 -18.18 -0.30 -20.27
N LYS A 233 -17.67 -0.25 -19.06
CA LYS A 233 -17.09 0.96 -18.45
C LYS A 233 -15.60 1.16 -18.76
N PHE A 234 -14.89 0.14 -19.21
CA PHE A 234 -13.43 0.14 -19.38
C PHE A 234 -13.01 -0.16 -20.83
N PRO A 235 -13.37 0.68 -21.80
CA PRO A 235 -13.10 0.41 -23.22
C PRO A 235 -11.61 0.22 -23.53
N LYS A 236 -10.70 0.88 -22.79
CA LYS A 236 -9.23 0.75 -22.95
C LYS A 236 -8.69 -0.66 -22.67
N LEU A 237 -9.47 -1.53 -22.05
CA LEU A 237 -9.11 -2.93 -21.78
C LEU A 237 -9.75 -3.91 -22.80
N VAL A 238 -10.77 -3.46 -23.52
CA VAL A 238 -11.60 -4.29 -24.42
C VAL A 238 -11.33 -4.00 -25.89
N VAL A 239 -11.22 -2.70 -26.25
CA VAL A 239 -10.96 -2.29 -27.63
C VAL A 239 -9.52 -2.63 -27.99
N PRO A 240 -9.25 -3.10 -29.24
CA PRO A 240 -7.90 -3.33 -29.71
C PRO A 240 -6.98 -2.13 -29.51
N ASP A 241 -5.81 -2.35 -28.93
CA ASP A 241 -4.82 -1.31 -28.66
C ASP A 241 -3.85 -1.18 -29.84
N ASP A 242 -3.97 -0.10 -30.61
CA ASP A 242 -3.12 0.16 -31.77
C ASP A 242 -1.63 0.32 -31.40
N SER A 243 -1.34 0.74 -30.16
CA SER A 243 0.04 0.84 -29.66
C SER A 243 0.68 -0.52 -29.36
N TYR A 244 -0.14 -1.59 -29.36
CA TYR A 244 0.29 -2.95 -29.08
C TYR A 244 -0.27 -3.96 -30.12
N ASN A 245 -0.11 -3.64 -31.41
CA ASN A 245 -0.48 -4.51 -32.57
C ASN A 245 -1.95 -4.97 -32.55
N GLY A 246 -2.87 -4.15 -32.01
CA GLY A 246 -4.29 -4.48 -31.96
C GLY A 246 -4.67 -5.44 -30.82
N LEU A 247 -3.86 -5.61 -29.80
CA LEU A 247 -4.16 -6.47 -28.64
C LEU A 247 -5.42 -5.98 -27.91
N SER A 248 -6.37 -6.86 -27.67
CA SER A 248 -7.51 -6.65 -26.78
C SER A 248 -7.25 -7.36 -25.46
N TYR A 249 -6.92 -6.62 -24.43
CA TYR A 249 -6.45 -7.21 -23.17
C TYR A 249 -7.44 -8.21 -22.58
N THR A 250 -8.73 -7.90 -22.54
CA THR A 250 -9.75 -8.81 -21.99
C THR A 250 -9.95 -10.05 -22.82
N ASN A 251 -9.80 -9.97 -24.17
CA ASN A 251 -10.00 -11.09 -25.05
C ASN A 251 -8.75 -11.99 -25.18
N ASP A 252 -7.56 -11.36 -25.20
CA ASP A 252 -6.32 -12.06 -25.52
C ASP A 252 -5.58 -12.58 -24.27
N VAL A 253 -5.70 -11.87 -23.11
CA VAL A 253 -5.05 -12.30 -21.86
C VAL A 253 -6.03 -12.55 -20.70
N GLY A 254 -7.33 -12.36 -20.94
CA GLY A 254 -8.39 -12.76 -20.01
C GLY A 254 -8.31 -12.07 -18.64
N ALA A 255 -8.30 -12.87 -17.58
CA ALA A 255 -8.30 -12.36 -16.19
C ALA A 255 -7.10 -11.46 -15.87
N ALA A 256 -5.96 -11.61 -16.56
CA ALA A 256 -4.77 -10.78 -16.38
C ALA A 256 -4.80 -9.45 -17.17
N ALA A 257 -5.93 -9.09 -17.77
CA ALA A 257 -6.07 -7.90 -18.63
C ALA A 257 -5.55 -6.62 -18.00
N TYR A 258 -5.95 -6.34 -16.76
CA TYR A 258 -5.59 -5.11 -16.05
C TYR A 258 -4.08 -5.04 -15.77
N ILE A 259 -3.51 -6.09 -15.19
CA ILE A 259 -2.10 -6.08 -14.79
C ILE A 259 -1.15 -6.16 -15.99
N THR A 260 -1.55 -6.85 -17.06
CA THR A 260 -0.80 -6.90 -18.33
C THR A 260 -0.75 -5.52 -18.96
N LYS A 261 -1.91 -4.87 -19.12
CA LYS A 261 -1.98 -3.51 -19.67
C LYS A 261 -1.13 -2.53 -18.87
N LEU A 262 -1.19 -2.58 -17.54
CA LEU A 262 -0.38 -1.71 -16.68
C LEU A 262 1.12 -1.88 -16.99
N ARG A 263 1.60 -3.11 -17.15
CA ARG A 263 3.00 -3.43 -17.46
C ARG A 263 3.40 -2.93 -18.85
N VAL A 264 2.64 -3.29 -19.87
CA VAL A 264 3.04 -3.08 -21.27
C VAL A 264 2.68 -1.69 -21.81
N SER A 265 1.88 -0.91 -21.07
CA SER A 265 1.61 0.49 -21.40
C SER A 265 2.22 1.44 -20.37
N LEU A 266 1.61 1.64 -19.21
CA LEU A 266 2.05 2.68 -18.27
C LEU A 266 3.49 2.48 -17.77
N LEU A 267 3.85 1.29 -17.31
CA LEU A 267 5.22 1.03 -16.85
C LEU A 267 6.23 1.18 -18.00
N ARG A 268 5.92 0.61 -19.16
CA ARG A 268 6.79 0.69 -20.35
C ARG A 268 7.01 2.14 -20.79
N ASP A 269 5.93 2.92 -20.88
CA ASP A 269 5.94 4.23 -21.56
C ASP A 269 6.35 5.37 -20.63
N THR A 270 6.00 5.31 -19.35
CA THR A 270 6.29 6.38 -18.37
C THR A 270 7.48 6.07 -17.45
N GLY A 271 7.89 4.80 -17.37
CA GLY A 271 9.21 4.38 -16.92
C GLY A 271 9.47 4.31 -15.43
N ALA A 272 8.44 4.31 -14.54
CA ALA A 272 8.65 4.19 -13.10
C ALA A 272 8.98 2.75 -12.66
N ALA A 273 9.98 2.15 -13.29
CA ALA A 273 10.43 0.78 -13.04
C ALA A 273 11.24 0.68 -11.75
N LEU A 274 11.05 -0.42 -11.02
CA LEU A 274 11.82 -0.75 -9.83
C LEU A 274 13.23 -1.24 -10.23
N SER A 275 14.27 -0.75 -9.55
CA SER A 275 15.63 -1.27 -9.70
C SER A 275 15.72 -2.72 -9.22
N PRO A 276 16.40 -3.63 -9.94
CA PRO A 276 16.63 -5.01 -9.47
C PRO A 276 17.30 -5.08 -8.11
N PHE A 277 18.21 -4.17 -7.80
CA PHE A 277 18.84 -4.08 -6.49
C PHE A 277 17.84 -3.72 -5.39
N ASN A 278 16.96 -2.74 -5.64
CA ASN A 278 15.88 -2.44 -4.69
C ASN A 278 14.92 -3.61 -4.54
N ALA A 279 14.56 -4.29 -5.65
CA ALA A 279 13.73 -5.50 -5.58
C ALA A 279 14.35 -6.57 -4.68
N PHE A 280 15.65 -6.82 -4.80
CA PHE A 280 16.38 -7.74 -3.93
C PHE A 280 16.30 -7.33 -2.44
N LEU A 281 16.51 -6.05 -2.12
CA LEU A 281 16.39 -5.57 -0.73
C LEU A 281 14.97 -5.72 -0.18
N LEU A 282 13.95 -5.48 -1.01
CA LEU A 282 12.54 -5.67 -0.65
C LEU A 282 12.20 -7.16 -0.46
N ILE A 283 12.78 -8.07 -1.26
CA ILE A 283 12.65 -9.51 -1.08
C ILE A 283 13.21 -9.95 0.27
N LEU A 284 14.40 -9.46 0.66
CA LEU A 284 14.98 -9.76 1.98
C LEU A 284 14.09 -9.27 3.12
N GLY A 285 13.53 -8.07 2.99
CA GLY A 285 12.56 -7.55 3.96
C GLY A 285 11.30 -8.43 4.04
N LEU A 286 10.78 -8.85 2.90
CA LEU A 286 9.58 -9.67 2.81
C LEU A 286 9.74 -11.04 3.48
N GLU A 287 10.93 -11.65 3.40
CA GLU A 287 11.21 -12.96 4.00
C GLU A 287 11.04 -13.01 5.53
N THR A 288 11.06 -11.87 6.20
CA THR A 288 10.86 -11.76 7.65
C THR A 288 9.59 -10.99 8.04
N LEU A 289 8.71 -10.72 7.09
CA LEU A 289 7.56 -9.84 7.29
C LEU A 289 6.66 -10.30 8.44
N SER A 290 6.27 -11.57 8.48
CA SER A 290 5.38 -12.12 9.51
C SER A 290 5.98 -12.02 10.91
N LEU A 291 7.27 -12.29 11.05
CA LEU A 291 8.00 -12.20 12.32
C LEU A 291 8.04 -10.75 12.82
N ARG A 292 8.39 -9.81 11.92
CA ARG A 292 8.45 -8.39 12.26
C ARG A 292 7.07 -7.85 12.63
N LEU A 293 6.03 -8.10 11.82
CA LEU A 293 4.68 -7.62 12.10
C LEU A 293 4.10 -8.19 13.39
N THR A 294 4.35 -9.46 13.71
CA THR A 294 3.95 -10.04 14.99
C THR A 294 4.58 -9.27 16.17
N GLN A 295 5.87 -8.96 16.08
CA GLN A 295 6.56 -8.19 17.12
C GLN A 295 6.11 -6.74 17.15
N HIS A 296 5.96 -6.09 15.98
CA HIS A 296 5.41 -4.73 15.85
C HIS A 296 4.05 -4.59 16.55
N VAL A 297 3.10 -5.48 16.24
CA VAL A 297 1.76 -5.46 16.84
C VAL A 297 1.82 -5.71 18.34
N LYS A 298 2.66 -6.66 18.78
CA LYS A 298 2.84 -6.94 20.21
C LYS A 298 3.34 -5.70 20.96
N ASN A 299 4.38 -5.05 20.45
CA ASN A 299 4.95 -3.86 21.05
C ASN A 299 3.94 -2.69 21.04
N ALA A 300 3.26 -2.48 19.91
CA ALA A 300 2.26 -1.41 19.79
C ALA A 300 1.12 -1.55 20.80
N LYS A 301 0.63 -2.78 21.05
CA LYS A 301 -0.38 -3.04 22.09
C LYS A 301 0.11 -2.67 23.48
N GLN A 302 1.36 -3.01 23.82
CA GLN A 302 1.94 -2.69 25.13
C GLN A 302 2.11 -1.18 25.31
N VAL A 303 2.67 -0.50 24.30
CA VAL A 303 2.87 0.96 24.33
C VAL A 303 1.54 1.70 24.35
N ALA A 304 0.55 1.28 23.57
CA ALA A 304 -0.76 1.92 23.54
C ALA A 304 -1.49 1.79 24.89
N ASN A 305 -1.42 0.63 25.55
CA ASN A 305 -1.99 0.45 26.89
C ASN A 305 -1.29 1.34 27.91
N PHE A 306 0.05 1.38 27.90
CA PHE A 306 0.83 2.27 28.77
C PHE A 306 0.41 3.74 28.59
N LEU A 307 0.31 4.21 27.36
CA LEU A 307 -0.09 5.58 27.05
C LEU A 307 -1.55 5.86 27.45
N ASN A 308 -2.45 4.89 27.26
CA ASN A 308 -3.86 5.04 27.61
C ASN A 308 -4.07 5.22 29.12
N ASP A 309 -3.23 4.57 29.93
CA ASP A 309 -3.29 4.67 31.40
C ASP A 309 -2.48 5.84 31.96
N HIS A 310 -1.71 6.56 31.11
CA HIS A 310 -0.77 7.58 31.57
C HIS A 310 -1.47 8.92 31.87
N PRO A 311 -1.24 9.55 33.07
CA PRO A 311 -1.97 10.76 33.51
C PRO A 311 -1.77 11.99 32.63
N LYS A 312 -0.66 12.09 31.89
CA LYS A 312 -0.34 13.23 30.99
C LYS A 312 -0.85 13.02 29.56
N VAL A 313 -1.40 11.85 29.25
CA VAL A 313 -2.03 11.55 27.96
C VAL A 313 -3.51 11.91 28.03
N ALA A 314 -4.00 12.56 26.99
CA ALA A 314 -5.39 12.97 26.88
C ALA A 314 -6.26 11.93 26.18
N TRP A 315 -5.71 11.24 25.19
CA TRP A 315 -6.38 10.21 24.40
C TRP A 315 -5.35 9.36 23.63
N VAL A 316 -5.73 8.13 23.29
CA VAL A 316 -4.99 7.23 22.40
C VAL A 316 -5.95 6.73 21.32
N ASN A 317 -5.57 6.84 20.05
CA ASN A 317 -6.33 6.31 18.93
C ASN A 317 -5.62 5.09 18.34
N TYR A 318 -5.90 3.92 18.90
CA TYR A 318 -5.40 2.64 18.43
C TYR A 318 -6.53 1.60 18.40
N PRO A 319 -6.87 1.03 17.22
CA PRO A 319 -8.04 0.15 17.07
C PRO A 319 -8.00 -1.16 17.86
N ALA A 320 -6.90 -1.50 18.55
CA ALA A 320 -6.86 -2.64 19.46
C ALA A 320 -7.39 -2.33 20.88
N LEU A 321 -7.60 -1.07 21.24
CA LEU A 321 -8.21 -0.67 22.50
C LEU A 321 -9.72 -0.90 22.43
N LYS A 322 -10.30 -1.49 23.46
CA LYS A 322 -11.72 -1.92 23.47
C LYS A 322 -12.74 -0.79 23.34
N ASP A 323 -12.37 0.39 23.79
CA ASP A 323 -13.17 1.62 23.72
C ASP A 323 -12.96 2.43 22.43
N ASN A 324 -12.07 1.98 21.54
CA ASN A 324 -11.87 2.60 20.25
C ASN A 324 -13.06 2.30 19.32
N LYS A 325 -13.56 3.35 18.64
CA LYS A 325 -14.73 3.24 17.74
C LYS A 325 -14.55 2.24 16.60
N TYR A 326 -13.31 1.90 16.25
CA TYR A 326 -12.98 0.94 15.19
C TYR A 326 -12.65 -0.46 15.70
N TYR A 327 -12.82 -0.73 17.01
CA TYR A 327 -12.43 -2.02 17.59
C TYR A 327 -13.07 -3.19 16.88
N ASP A 328 -14.38 -3.17 16.66
CA ASP A 328 -15.12 -4.28 16.03
C ASP A 328 -14.69 -4.51 14.57
N LEU A 329 -14.50 -3.44 13.79
CA LEU A 329 -13.98 -3.53 12.43
C LEU A 329 -12.54 -4.07 12.41
N ALA A 330 -11.71 -3.67 13.40
CA ALA A 330 -10.37 -4.20 13.53
C ALA A 330 -10.37 -5.69 13.89
N GLN A 331 -11.29 -6.17 14.72
CA GLN A 331 -11.43 -7.62 14.99
C GLN A 331 -11.85 -8.38 13.73
N LYS A 332 -12.73 -7.80 12.91
CA LYS A 332 -13.20 -8.40 11.65
C LYS A 332 -12.10 -8.47 10.59
N TYR A 333 -11.44 -7.36 10.30
CA TYR A 333 -10.53 -7.25 9.16
C TYR A 333 -9.06 -7.50 9.49
N LEU A 334 -8.67 -7.34 10.75
CA LEU A 334 -7.28 -7.39 11.23
C LEU A 334 -7.15 -8.32 12.46
N PRO A 335 -7.54 -9.60 12.36
CA PRO A 335 -7.58 -10.50 13.52
C PRO A 335 -6.21 -10.74 14.16
N LYS A 336 -5.12 -10.57 13.41
CA LYS A 336 -3.74 -10.63 13.93
C LYS A 336 -3.31 -9.34 14.63
N GLY A 337 -4.12 -8.27 14.54
CA GLY A 337 -3.93 -6.95 15.15
C GLY A 337 -3.88 -5.81 14.14
N PRO A 338 -4.21 -4.56 14.57
CA PRO A 338 -4.36 -3.41 13.68
C PRO A 338 -3.03 -2.69 13.39
N GLY A 339 -1.95 -3.44 13.18
CA GLY A 339 -0.64 -2.86 12.87
C GLY A 339 0.08 -2.25 14.09
N SER A 340 1.07 -1.40 13.81
CA SER A 340 1.91 -0.77 14.83
C SER A 340 2.00 0.75 14.70
N ILE A 341 1.11 1.33 13.90
CA ILE A 341 1.03 2.77 13.72
C ILE A 341 -0.23 3.23 14.44
N PHE A 342 -0.09 4.23 15.31
CA PHE A 342 -1.22 4.84 15.99
C PHE A 342 -0.91 6.28 16.41
N THR A 343 -1.93 7.00 16.86
CA THR A 343 -1.81 8.37 17.31
C THR A 343 -2.24 8.50 18.77
N PHE A 344 -1.65 9.44 19.49
CA PHE A 344 -2.09 9.84 20.81
C PHE A 344 -1.95 11.35 20.98
N GLY A 345 -2.69 11.91 21.92
CA GLY A 345 -2.62 13.31 22.26
C GLY A 345 -2.17 13.49 23.71
N VAL A 346 -1.30 14.48 23.94
CA VAL A 346 -0.84 14.83 25.29
C VAL A 346 -1.65 15.99 25.88
N LYS A 347 -1.78 16.04 27.21
CA LYS A 347 -2.32 17.21 27.91
C LYS A 347 -1.33 18.37 27.79
N GLY A 348 -1.84 19.57 27.50
CA GLY A 348 -1.00 20.75 27.29
C GLY A 348 -0.90 21.20 25.81
N GLY A 349 -1.59 20.49 24.90
CA GLY A 349 -1.77 20.92 23.51
C GLY A 349 -0.50 20.87 22.65
N TYR A 350 -0.44 21.75 21.67
CA TYR A 350 0.60 21.80 20.64
C TYR A 350 2.03 21.85 21.18
N GLU A 351 2.31 22.75 22.16
CA GLU A 351 3.66 22.91 22.71
C GLU A 351 4.11 21.71 23.54
N ALA A 352 3.18 21.07 24.27
CA ALA A 352 3.47 19.83 24.99
C ALA A 352 3.80 18.68 24.01
N GLY A 353 3.05 18.56 22.90
CA GLY A 353 3.34 17.59 21.85
C GLY A 353 4.75 17.75 21.26
N LYS A 354 5.14 18.97 20.92
CA LYS A 354 6.52 19.29 20.48
C LYS A 354 7.56 18.92 21.50
N LYS A 355 7.33 19.26 22.78
CA LYS A 355 8.27 18.98 23.88
C LYS A 355 8.51 17.49 24.04
N VAL A 356 7.49 16.65 23.90
CA VAL A 356 7.65 15.18 23.89
C VAL A 356 8.57 14.74 22.75
N ILE A 357 8.34 15.24 21.51
CA ILE A 357 9.20 14.92 20.35
C ILE A 357 10.67 15.28 20.61
N GLU A 358 10.93 16.45 21.20
CA GLU A 358 12.27 16.93 21.51
C GLU A 358 12.97 16.16 22.65
N SER A 359 12.20 15.39 23.43
CA SER A 359 12.67 14.73 24.66
C SER A 359 12.90 13.23 24.51
N VAL A 360 12.45 12.60 23.42
CA VAL A 360 12.74 11.19 23.14
C VAL A 360 14.18 11.00 22.66
N GLU A 361 14.80 9.90 23.06
CA GLU A 361 16.18 9.54 22.71
C GLU A 361 16.23 8.29 21.82
N LEU A 362 15.33 7.33 22.03
CA LEU A 362 15.26 6.07 21.27
C LEU A 362 14.55 6.26 19.93
N PHE A 363 13.45 7.00 19.93
CA PHE A 363 12.66 7.21 18.73
C PHE A 363 13.38 8.10 17.71
N SER A 364 13.34 7.69 16.43
CA SER A 364 13.79 8.57 15.35
C SER A 364 12.68 9.55 14.97
N HIS A 365 12.94 10.85 15.04
CA HIS A 365 12.01 11.89 14.59
C HIS A 365 12.16 12.09 13.09
N LEU A 366 11.26 11.52 12.30
CA LEU A 366 11.25 11.59 10.84
C LEU A 366 9.90 11.23 10.22
N ALA A 367 9.72 11.58 8.96
CA ALA A 367 8.50 11.34 8.20
C ALA A 367 8.51 9.97 7.49
N ASN A 368 8.54 8.86 8.24
CA ASN A 368 8.40 7.52 7.72
C ASN A 368 7.52 6.67 8.66
N VAL A 369 7.24 5.43 8.26
CA VAL A 369 6.52 4.42 9.05
C VAL A 369 6.97 3.02 8.63
N GLY A 370 6.71 2.01 9.47
CA GLY A 370 6.94 0.60 9.12
C GLY A 370 8.41 0.18 9.10
N ASP A 371 9.27 0.94 9.78
CA ASP A 371 10.67 0.58 10.02
C ASP A 371 10.79 -0.35 11.23
N ALA A 372 11.81 -1.21 11.24
CA ALA A 372 12.18 -2.02 12.39
C ALA A 372 12.50 -1.19 13.65
N LYS A 373 12.90 0.08 13.48
CA LYS A 373 13.10 1.05 14.54
C LYS A 373 11.85 1.86 14.80
N SER A 374 11.61 2.23 16.04
CA SER A 374 10.50 3.09 16.46
C SER A 374 10.68 4.52 15.94
N LEU A 375 9.62 5.05 15.34
CA LEU A 375 9.59 6.38 14.74
C LEU A 375 8.50 7.23 15.39
N ILE A 376 8.74 8.53 15.48
CA ILE A 376 7.82 9.50 16.07
C ILE A 376 7.74 10.75 15.19
N ILE A 377 6.55 11.37 15.12
CA ILE A 377 6.36 12.63 14.42
C ILE A 377 5.19 13.40 15.02
N HIS A 378 5.24 14.74 14.97
CA HIS A 378 4.15 15.64 15.31
C HIS A 378 3.49 16.14 14.02
N PRO A 379 2.38 15.55 13.57
CA PRO A 379 1.80 15.84 12.26
C PRO A 379 1.46 17.32 12.05
N ALA A 380 0.89 17.98 13.06
CA ALA A 380 0.47 19.38 12.98
C ALA A 380 1.62 20.35 12.65
N SER A 381 2.83 20.10 13.16
CA SER A 381 4.01 20.97 12.92
C SER A 381 4.88 20.52 11.74
N THR A 382 4.56 19.40 11.09
CA THR A 382 5.42 18.79 10.06
C THR A 382 4.64 18.43 8.80
N THR A 383 4.09 17.23 8.74
CA THR A 383 3.45 16.69 7.52
C THR A 383 2.17 17.42 7.11
N HIS A 384 1.53 18.14 8.02
CA HIS A 384 0.28 18.87 7.81
C HIS A 384 0.40 20.38 8.12
N GLN A 385 1.63 20.91 8.30
CA GLN A 385 1.85 22.33 8.61
C GLN A 385 1.36 23.30 7.54
N GLN A 386 1.15 22.81 6.31
CA GLN A 386 0.63 23.63 5.19
C GLN A 386 -0.89 23.84 5.27
N LEU A 387 -1.59 23.04 6.09
CA LEU A 387 -3.02 23.14 6.32
C LEU A 387 -3.31 24.12 7.46
N ASN A 388 -4.40 24.88 7.34
CA ASN A 388 -4.92 25.63 8.48
C ASN A 388 -5.56 24.70 9.52
N GLU A 389 -5.89 25.21 10.71
CA GLU A 389 -6.42 24.42 11.83
C GLU A 389 -7.70 23.64 11.45
N GLU A 390 -8.62 24.24 10.73
CA GLU A 390 -9.86 23.58 10.28
C GLU A 390 -9.56 22.42 9.32
N GLN A 391 -8.65 22.64 8.38
CA GLN A 391 -8.20 21.60 7.44
C GLN A 391 -7.44 20.48 8.16
N GLN A 392 -6.61 20.81 9.16
CA GLN A 392 -5.91 19.82 9.99
C GLN A 392 -6.92 18.94 10.74
N LEU A 393 -7.91 19.55 11.40
CA LEU A 393 -8.97 18.82 12.12
C LEU A 393 -9.78 17.92 11.17
N THR A 394 -10.11 18.41 9.98
CA THR A 394 -10.81 17.62 8.94
C THR A 394 -9.98 16.43 8.47
N ALA A 395 -8.66 16.57 8.43
CA ALA A 395 -7.71 15.51 8.11
C ALA A 395 -7.42 14.56 9.31
N GLY A 396 -8.11 14.73 10.46
CA GLY A 396 -7.90 13.95 11.67
C GLY A 396 -6.66 14.34 12.49
N VAL A 397 -6.06 15.50 12.23
CA VAL A 397 -4.87 16.00 12.93
C VAL A 397 -5.28 17.03 13.97
N LYS A 398 -5.18 16.67 15.25
CA LYS A 398 -5.35 17.61 16.37
C LYS A 398 -4.01 18.27 16.73
N PRO A 399 -4.01 19.50 17.30
CA PRO A 399 -2.77 20.21 17.65
C PRO A 399 -1.82 19.43 18.56
N GLU A 400 -2.35 18.63 19.49
CA GLU A 400 -1.60 17.81 20.42
C GLU A 400 -1.23 16.42 19.90
N SER A 401 -1.58 16.09 18.65
CA SER A 401 -1.43 14.74 18.08
C SER A 401 0.05 14.38 17.87
N ILE A 402 0.43 13.23 18.37
CA ILE A 402 1.71 12.59 18.09
C ILE A 402 1.42 11.27 17.39
N ARG A 403 2.07 10.99 16.25
CA ARG A 403 1.99 9.69 15.58
C ARG A 403 3.23 8.88 15.90
N LEU A 404 3.01 7.64 16.32
CA LEU A 404 4.03 6.63 16.53
C LEU A 404 3.98 5.58 15.42
N SER A 405 5.13 5.10 15.00
CA SER A 405 5.32 3.85 14.27
C SER A 405 6.22 2.98 15.12
N ILE A 406 5.64 2.06 15.87
CA ILE A 406 6.35 1.24 16.86
C ILE A 406 7.16 0.16 16.16
N GLY A 407 8.44 0.08 16.51
CA GLY A 407 9.40 -0.87 15.99
C GLY A 407 9.38 -2.22 16.70
N ILE A 408 10.46 -2.97 16.49
CA ILE A 408 10.63 -4.33 17.04
C ILE A 408 11.61 -4.39 18.22
N GLU A 409 12.00 -3.25 18.76
CA GLU A 409 12.87 -3.14 19.94
C GLU A 409 12.22 -3.82 21.16
N ASN A 410 12.94 -3.90 22.26
CA ASN A 410 12.33 -4.30 23.55
C ASN A 410 11.26 -3.26 23.95
N ALA A 411 10.05 -3.73 24.24
CA ALA A 411 8.92 -2.85 24.57
C ALA A 411 9.13 -2.02 25.84
N ASP A 412 9.86 -2.56 26.82
CA ASP A 412 10.15 -1.84 28.07
C ASP A 412 11.09 -0.64 27.83
N ASP A 413 12.05 -0.78 26.89
CA ASP A 413 12.92 0.32 26.49
C ASP A 413 12.13 1.42 25.77
N ILE A 414 11.19 1.05 24.88
CA ILE A 414 10.29 1.99 24.19
C ILE A 414 9.45 2.76 25.23
N ILE A 415 8.86 2.04 26.19
CA ILE A 415 8.04 2.62 27.26
C ILE A 415 8.88 3.52 28.17
N GLN A 416 10.10 3.13 28.49
CA GLN A 416 10.99 3.92 29.31
C GLN A 416 11.35 5.25 28.65
N ASP A 417 11.64 5.26 27.35
CA ASP A 417 11.94 6.48 26.59
C ASP A 417 10.73 7.43 26.57
N LEU A 418 9.54 6.91 26.29
CA LEU A 418 8.30 7.69 26.34
C LEU A 418 8.00 8.22 27.75
N THR A 419 8.29 7.43 28.82
CA THR A 419 8.10 7.86 30.19
C THR A 419 8.96 9.09 30.49
N LYS A 420 10.26 9.04 30.16
CA LYS A 420 11.19 10.17 30.33
C LYS A 420 10.73 11.41 29.56
N ALA A 421 10.27 11.21 28.32
CA ALA A 421 9.79 12.31 27.49
C ALA A 421 8.50 12.94 28.04
N LEU A 422 7.57 12.13 28.52
CA LEU A 422 6.34 12.60 29.16
C LEU A 422 6.59 13.32 30.50
N GLU A 423 7.66 13.00 31.23
CA GLU A 423 8.04 13.73 32.44
C GLU A 423 8.39 15.19 32.20
N GLN A 424 8.79 15.54 30.97
CA GLN A 424 9.23 16.90 30.59
C GLN A 424 8.08 17.88 30.29
N ILE A 425 6.82 17.42 30.25
CA ILE A 425 5.62 18.24 30.00
C ILE A 425 4.73 18.40 31.20
#